data_ac5052e426b0f1e4b4a9d4de3e74139f
#
_entry.id   ac5052e426b0f1e4b4a9d4de3e74139f
#
_cell.length_a   1.000
_cell.length_b   1.000
_cell.length_c   1.000
_cell.angle_alpha   90.00
_cell.angle_beta   90.00
_cell.angle_gamma   90.00
#
_symmetry.space_group_name_H-M   'P 1'
#
loop_
_entity.id
_entity.type
_entity.pdbx_description
1 polymer ?
#
loop_
_entity_poly.entity_id
_entity_poly.type
_entity_poly.pdbx_seq_one_letter_code
_entity_poly.pdbx_strand_id
1 'polypeptide(L)'
;MSLVLIVEDNEKNLKLVRDVLQVKGYETLEAGTGEDGVRIARERVPDLVLMDIQLPGMSGIDALKALRAEPATAAIPVVAITASVMQQDRQQIMNAGFDGFIEKPVNLKNLLDAVQKAVTGKKA
;
A
#
# COMPACT_ATOMS: atom_id res chain seq x y z
N MET A 1 -0.99 10.60 -14.89
CA MET A 1 -1.52 9.36 -14.34
C MET A 1 -0.87 9.06 -13.00
N SER A 2 -1.63 8.46 -12.11
CA SER A 2 -1.10 8.14 -10.78
C SER A 2 -0.26 6.88 -10.83
N LEU A 3 0.85 6.90 -10.12
CA LEU A 3 1.76 5.77 -9.98
C LEU A 3 1.54 5.12 -8.63
N VAL A 4 1.22 3.82 -8.62
CA VAL A 4 0.91 3.07 -7.42
C VAL A 4 1.96 1.97 -7.22
N LEU A 5 2.60 1.96 -6.06
CA LEU A 5 3.51 0.89 -5.68
C LEU A 5 2.73 -0.17 -4.91
N ILE A 6 2.82 -1.41 -5.35
CA ILE A 6 2.16 -2.54 -4.71
C ILE A 6 3.23 -3.39 -4.02
N VAL A 7 3.17 -3.49 -2.69
CA VAL A 7 4.10 -4.30 -1.91
C VAL A 7 3.35 -5.51 -1.38
N GLU A 8 3.56 -6.65 -2.00
CA GLU A 8 2.82 -7.89 -1.75
C GLU A 8 3.69 -9.08 -2.14
N ASP A 9 3.84 -10.05 -1.24
CA ASP A 9 4.64 -11.23 -1.51
C ASP A 9 3.88 -12.38 -2.19
N ASN A 10 2.55 -12.35 -2.16
CA ASN A 10 1.73 -13.36 -2.81
C ASN A 10 1.46 -12.97 -4.25
N GLU A 11 1.96 -13.76 -5.20
CA GLU A 11 1.87 -13.43 -6.62
C GLU A 11 0.44 -13.32 -7.13
N LYS A 12 -0.49 -14.12 -6.60
CA LYS A 12 -1.88 -14.07 -7.03
C LYS A 12 -2.54 -12.77 -6.62
N ASN A 13 -2.28 -12.32 -5.39
CA ASN A 13 -2.82 -11.06 -4.89
C ASN A 13 -2.19 -9.89 -5.63
N LEU A 14 -0.88 -9.96 -5.85
CA LEU A 14 -0.16 -8.92 -6.58
C LEU A 14 -0.73 -8.76 -7.99
N LYS A 15 -0.93 -9.87 -8.69
CA LYS A 15 -1.46 -9.85 -10.04
C LYS A 15 -2.88 -9.27 -10.07
N LEU A 16 -3.72 -9.67 -9.13
CA LEU A 16 -5.10 -9.18 -9.04
C LEU A 16 -5.10 -7.66 -8.89
N VAL A 17 -4.35 -7.15 -7.93
CA VAL A 17 -4.30 -5.71 -7.66
C VAL A 17 -3.73 -4.96 -8.87
N ARG A 18 -2.62 -5.46 -9.42
CA ARG A 18 -1.99 -4.84 -10.57
C ARG A 18 -2.95 -4.75 -11.76
N ASP A 19 -3.58 -5.88 -12.11
CA ASP A 19 -4.42 -5.93 -13.30
C ASP A 19 -5.62 -5.00 -13.15
N VAL A 20 -6.23 -4.94 -11.98
CA VAL A 20 -7.37 -4.05 -11.70
C VAL A 20 -6.96 -2.59 -11.86
N LEU A 21 -5.82 -2.22 -11.28
CA LEU A 21 -5.36 -0.84 -11.32
C LEU A 21 -4.97 -0.43 -12.74
N GLN A 22 -4.31 -1.30 -13.48
CA GLN A 22 -3.91 -0.98 -14.86
C GLN A 22 -5.12 -0.79 -15.77
N VAL A 23 -6.17 -1.60 -15.58
CA VAL A 23 -7.42 -1.43 -16.35
C VAL A 23 -8.04 -0.06 -16.09
N LYS A 24 -7.86 0.48 -14.88
CA LYS A 24 -8.39 1.79 -14.51
C LYS A 24 -7.45 2.95 -14.84
N GLY A 25 -6.34 2.68 -15.53
CA GLY A 25 -5.45 3.73 -15.98
C GLY A 25 -4.32 4.10 -15.04
N TYR A 26 -4.15 3.37 -13.94
CA TYR A 26 -3.02 3.60 -13.04
C TYR A 26 -1.76 2.93 -13.56
N GLU A 27 -0.62 3.57 -13.37
CA GLU A 27 0.67 2.93 -13.57
C GLU A 27 1.04 2.22 -12.27
N THR A 28 1.68 1.06 -12.38
CA THR A 28 2.01 0.24 -11.21
C THR A 28 3.48 -0.12 -11.14
N LEU A 29 3.99 -0.19 -9.90
CA LEU A 29 5.28 -0.77 -9.57
C LEU A 29 5.03 -1.90 -8.59
N GLU A 30 5.93 -2.87 -8.54
CA GLU A 30 5.75 -4.07 -7.72
C GLU A 30 6.98 -4.33 -6.86
N ALA A 31 6.73 -4.77 -5.63
CA ALA A 31 7.77 -5.21 -4.71
C ALA A 31 7.26 -6.42 -3.95
N GLY A 32 8.11 -7.42 -3.77
CA GLY A 32 7.76 -8.65 -3.05
C GLY A 32 8.14 -8.63 -1.57
N THR A 33 8.89 -7.62 -1.14
CA THR A 33 9.33 -7.49 0.25
C THR A 33 9.18 -6.04 0.72
N GLY A 34 9.15 -5.85 2.03
CA GLY A 34 9.12 -4.50 2.60
C GLY A 34 10.36 -3.70 2.25
N GLU A 35 11.52 -4.35 2.28
CA GLU A 35 12.79 -3.71 1.95
C GLU A 35 12.80 -3.19 0.52
N ASP A 36 12.39 -4.01 -0.44
CA ASP A 36 12.30 -3.59 -1.83
C ASP A 36 11.25 -2.48 -2.00
N GLY A 37 10.14 -2.59 -1.29
CA GLY A 37 9.10 -1.57 -1.33
C GLY A 37 9.61 -0.20 -0.90
N VAL A 38 10.35 -0.16 0.20
CA VAL A 38 10.95 1.08 0.70
C VAL A 38 11.96 1.62 -0.32
N ARG A 39 12.81 0.77 -0.85
CA ARG A 39 13.81 1.18 -1.84
C ARG A 39 13.16 1.78 -3.09
N ILE A 40 12.17 1.10 -3.63
CA ILE A 40 11.48 1.55 -4.84
C ILE A 40 10.73 2.86 -4.57
N ALA A 41 10.11 2.98 -3.40
CA ALA A 41 9.42 4.22 -3.05
C ALA A 41 10.38 5.41 -2.98
N ARG A 42 11.58 5.21 -2.47
CA ARG A 42 12.60 6.26 -2.45
C ARG A 42 13.03 6.67 -3.84
N GLU A 43 13.20 5.71 -4.74
CA GLU A 43 13.71 5.95 -6.09
C GLU A 43 12.65 6.56 -7.01
N ARG A 44 11.41 6.10 -6.89
CA ARG A 44 10.36 6.43 -7.84
C ARG A 44 9.30 7.38 -7.28
N VAL A 45 9.25 7.56 -6.00
CA VAL A 45 8.30 8.43 -5.29
C VAL A 45 6.87 8.29 -5.86
N PRO A 46 6.22 7.13 -5.62
CA PRO A 46 4.88 6.91 -6.15
C PRO A 46 3.84 7.82 -5.50
N ASP A 47 2.68 7.91 -6.11
CA ASP A 47 1.56 8.68 -5.58
C ASP A 47 0.82 7.96 -4.47
N LEU A 48 0.95 6.64 -4.40
CA LEU A 48 0.29 5.80 -3.41
C LEU A 48 1.08 4.51 -3.24
N VAL A 49 1.13 3.99 -2.01
CA VAL A 49 1.69 2.67 -1.71
C VAL A 49 0.57 1.81 -1.15
N LEU A 50 0.38 0.62 -1.74
CA LEU A 50 -0.47 -0.43 -1.17
C LEU A 50 0.47 -1.42 -0.50
N MET A 51 0.36 -1.56 0.82
CA MET A 51 1.34 -2.29 1.63
C MET A 51 0.70 -3.45 2.37
N ASP A 52 1.12 -4.68 2.03
CA ASP A 52 0.72 -5.84 2.82
C ASP A 52 1.34 -5.75 4.20
N ILE A 53 0.55 -6.01 5.23
CA ILE A 53 1.04 -5.99 6.61
C ILE A 53 1.93 -7.21 6.90
N GLN A 54 1.55 -8.36 6.35
CA GLN A 54 2.26 -9.62 6.60
C GLN A 54 3.24 -9.93 5.49
N LEU A 55 4.41 -9.31 5.58
CA LEU A 55 5.49 -9.53 4.62
C LEU A 55 6.60 -10.35 5.28
N PRO A 56 7.34 -11.15 4.49
CA PRO A 56 8.51 -11.84 5.03
C PRO A 56 9.60 -10.82 5.38
N GLY A 57 10.31 -11.06 6.48
CA GLY A 57 11.34 -10.15 6.94
C GLY A 57 10.76 -8.90 7.56
N MET A 58 10.90 -7.76 6.89
CA MET A 58 10.36 -6.50 7.36
C MET A 58 8.83 -6.49 7.21
N SER A 59 8.12 -6.24 8.31
CA SER A 59 6.65 -6.15 8.26
C SER A 59 6.19 -4.88 7.54
N GLY A 60 4.91 -4.85 7.14
CA GLY A 60 4.34 -3.65 6.54
C GLY A 60 4.38 -2.45 7.46
N ILE A 61 4.23 -2.67 8.77
CA ILE A 61 4.30 -1.58 9.75
C ILE A 61 5.72 -1.01 9.82
N ASP A 62 6.73 -1.88 9.83
CA ASP A 62 8.12 -1.44 9.82
C ASP A 62 8.47 -0.70 8.54
N ALA A 63 7.96 -1.17 7.41
CA ALA A 63 8.16 -0.48 6.13
C ALA A 63 7.52 0.90 6.14
N LEU A 64 6.33 1.03 6.71
CA LEU A 64 5.67 2.32 6.86
C LEU A 64 6.53 3.29 7.69
N LYS A 65 7.07 2.82 8.79
CA LYS A 65 7.93 3.65 9.64
C LYS A 65 9.15 4.15 8.87
N ALA A 66 9.74 3.28 8.04
CA ALA A 66 10.88 3.66 7.22
C ALA A 66 10.49 4.74 6.20
N LEU A 67 9.32 4.62 5.59
CA LEU A 67 8.83 5.61 4.63
C LEU A 67 8.59 6.97 5.31
N ARG A 68 7.99 6.96 6.50
CA ARG A 68 7.70 8.19 7.23
C ARG A 68 8.95 8.87 7.77
N ALA A 69 10.03 8.13 7.95
CA ALA A 69 11.29 8.67 8.45
C ALA A 69 12.08 9.46 7.40
N GLU A 70 11.76 9.29 6.11
CA GLU A 70 12.47 9.96 5.03
C GLU A 70 11.63 11.11 4.45
N PRO A 71 12.20 12.31 4.29
CA PRO A 71 11.45 13.45 3.74
C PRO A 71 10.85 13.17 2.36
N ALA A 72 11.56 12.44 1.52
CA ALA A 72 11.12 12.17 0.15
C ALA A 72 9.85 11.31 0.11
N THR A 73 9.64 10.46 1.10
CA THR A 73 8.53 9.51 1.12
C THR A 73 7.53 9.75 2.25
N ALA A 74 7.83 10.67 3.16
CA ALA A 74 7.04 10.86 4.38
C ALA A 74 5.59 11.24 4.10
N ALA A 75 5.30 11.93 3.01
CA ALA A 75 3.96 12.41 2.69
C ALA A 75 3.20 11.47 1.75
N ILE A 76 3.80 10.38 1.27
CA ILE A 76 3.13 9.46 0.36
C ILE A 76 2.02 8.73 1.12
N PRO A 77 0.77 8.74 0.61
CA PRO A 77 -0.28 7.94 1.26
C PRO A 77 0.03 6.46 1.17
N VAL A 78 -0.19 5.75 2.27
CA VAL A 78 0.05 4.31 2.35
C VAL A 78 -1.22 3.64 2.87
N VAL A 79 -1.77 2.72 2.08
CA VAL A 79 -2.94 1.95 2.44
C VAL A 79 -2.51 0.53 2.76
N ALA A 80 -2.89 0.04 3.94
CA ALA A 80 -2.54 -1.31 4.37
C ALA A 80 -3.46 -2.33 3.70
N ILE A 81 -2.90 -3.51 3.38
CA ILE A 81 -3.67 -4.66 2.95
C ILE A 81 -3.46 -5.73 4.02
N THR A 82 -4.54 -6.26 4.59
CA THR A 82 -4.44 -7.17 5.72
C THR A 82 -5.49 -8.26 5.68
N ALA A 83 -5.08 -9.48 6.07
CA ALA A 83 -5.99 -10.60 6.27
C ALA A 83 -6.66 -10.55 7.64
N SER A 84 -6.14 -9.74 8.55
CA SER A 84 -6.66 -9.66 9.91
C SER A 84 -7.85 -8.71 9.98
N VAL A 85 -8.94 -9.20 10.56
CA VAL A 85 -10.18 -8.43 10.68
C VAL A 85 -10.51 -8.11 12.15
N MET A 86 -9.64 -8.46 13.08
CA MET A 86 -9.88 -8.20 14.49
C MET A 86 -9.75 -6.71 14.78
N GLN A 87 -10.60 -6.22 15.65
CA GLN A 87 -10.63 -4.80 16.00
C GLN A 87 -9.29 -4.30 16.53
N GLN A 88 -8.61 -5.11 17.33
CA GLN A 88 -7.30 -4.77 17.86
C GLN A 88 -6.29 -4.51 16.74
N ASP A 89 -6.32 -5.37 15.71
CA ASP A 89 -5.40 -5.24 14.58
C ASP A 89 -5.71 -4.01 13.75
N ARG A 90 -6.99 -3.71 13.54
CA ARG A 90 -7.40 -2.49 12.83
C ARG A 90 -6.91 -1.25 13.56
N GLN A 91 -7.08 -1.22 14.87
CA GLN A 91 -6.65 -0.08 15.66
C GLN A 91 -5.14 0.08 15.62
N GLN A 92 -4.41 -1.04 15.68
CA GLN A 92 -2.94 -1.02 15.59
C GLN A 92 -2.48 -0.49 14.24
N ILE A 93 -3.13 -0.92 13.16
CA ILE A 93 -2.82 -0.47 11.81
C ILE A 93 -3.05 1.04 11.69
N MET A 94 -4.20 1.53 12.13
CA MET A 94 -4.50 2.95 12.04
C MET A 94 -3.59 3.78 12.94
N ASN A 95 -3.25 3.28 14.11
CA ASN A 95 -2.33 3.97 15.01
C ASN A 95 -0.91 4.03 14.47
N ALA A 96 -0.53 3.08 13.62
CA ALA A 96 0.80 3.08 13.00
C ALA A 96 0.97 4.20 11.98
N GLY A 97 -0.13 4.79 11.48
CA GLY A 97 -0.07 5.90 10.56
C GLY A 97 -0.45 5.57 9.12
N PHE A 98 -1.08 4.42 8.89
CA PHE A 98 -1.64 4.11 7.57
C PHE A 98 -2.82 5.03 7.27
N ASP A 99 -2.97 5.40 6.01
CA ASP A 99 -4.05 6.28 5.57
C ASP A 99 -5.38 5.55 5.36
N GLY A 100 -5.33 4.23 5.34
CA GLY A 100 -6.52 3.40 5.22
C GLY A 100 -6.11 1.94 5.23
N PHE A 101 -7.08 1.03 5.11
CA PHE A 101 -6.77 -0.38 4.99
C PHE A 101 -7.79 -1.10 4.12
N ILE A 102 -7.37 -2.22 3.53
CA ILE A 102 -8.19 -3.11 2.70
C ILE A 102 -8.07 -4.50 3.29
N GLU A 103 -9.21 -5.14 3.55
CA GLU A 103 -9.22 -6.50 4.07
C GLU A 103 -9.09 -7.52 2.94
N LYS A 104 -8.34 -8.59 3.18
CA LYS A 104 -8.30 -9.74 2.29
C LYS A 104 -9.48 -10.66 2.57
N PRO A 105 -10.03 -11.33 1.56
CA PRO A 105 -9.63 -11.28 0.15
C PRO A 105 -9.95 -9.93 -0.47
N VAL A 106 -9.07 -9.46 -1.34
CA VAL A 106 -9.20 -8.14 -1.94
C VAL A 106 -10.44 -8.10 -2.84
N ASN A 107 -11.32 -7.15 -2.55
CA ASN A 107 -12.55 -6.92 -3.28
C ASN A 107 -12.33 -5.78 -4.27
N LEU A 108 -12.75 -5.96 -5.51
CA LEU A 108 -12.55 -4.99 -6.58
C LEU A 108 -13.05 -3.60 -6.19
N LYS A 109 -14.28 -3.52 -5.69
CA LYS A 109 -14.88 -2.24 -5.33
C LYS A 109 -14.11 -1.58 -4.17
N ASN A 110 -13.78 -2.34 -3.15
CA ASN A 110 -13.08 -1.80 -1.99
C ASN A 110 -11.68 -1.32 -2.36
N LEU A 111 -11.01 -2.06 -3.24
CA LEU A 111 -9.70 -1.66 -3.72
C LEU A 111 -9.76 -0.34 -4.47
N LEU A 112 -10.66 -0.22 -5.43
CA LEU A 112 -10.78 0.99 -6.23
C LEU A 112 -11.21 2.19 -5.41
N ASP A 113 -12.13 2.00 -4.47
CA ASP A 113 -12.58 3.07 -3.58
C ASP A 113 -11.43 3.56 -2.72
N ALA A 114 -10.66 2.65 -2.13
CA ALA A 114 -9.54 3.01 -1.27
C ALA A 114 -8.44 3.74 -2.05
N VAL A 115 -8.12 3.28 -3.24
CA VAL A 115 -7.10 3.90 -4.09
C VAL A 115 -7.54 5.30 -4.51
N GLN A 116 -8.75 5.43 -4.99
CA GLN A 116 -9.28 6.72 -5.43
C GLN A 116 -9.31 7.72 -4.29
N LYS A 117 -9.76 7.29 -3.12
CA LYS A 117 -9.85 8.14 -1.95
C LYS A 117 -8.46 8.61 -1.49
N ALA A 118 -7.49 7.71 -1.48
CA ALA A 118 -6.13 8.02 -1.06
C ALA A 118 -5.45 8.99 -2.04
N VAL A 119 -5.59 8.75 -3.33
CA VAL A 119 -5.00 9.61 -4.35
C VAL A 119 -5.65 10.99 -4.35
N THR A 120 -6.96 11.04 -4.22
CA THR A 120 -7.70 12.31 -4.17
C THR A 120 -7.37 13.09 -2.89
N GLY A 121 -7.30 12.42 -1.77
CA GLY A 121 -6.96 13.03 -0.49
C GLY A 121 -5.60 13.69 -0.48
N LYS A 122 -4.66 13.18 -1.27
CA LYS A 122 -3.31 13.74 -1.38
C LYS A 122 -3.32 15.18 -1.87
N LYS A 123 -4.33 15.56 -2.62
CA LYS A 123 -4.44 16.90 -3.20
C LYS A 123 -5.05 17.93 -2.28
N ALA A 124 -5.61 17.48 -1.20
CA ALA A 124 -6.19 18.38 -0.19
C ALA A 124 -5.12 19.09 0.64
#